data_36d0b066f00cbf208b7a1a08ca7dff98
#
_entry.id   36d0b066f00cbf208b7a1a08ca7dff98
#
_cell.length_a   1.000
_cell.length_b   1.000
_cell.length_c   1.000
_cell.angle_alpha   90.00
_cell.angle_beta   90.00
_cell.angle_gamma   90.00
#
_symmetry.space_group_name_H-M   'P 1'
#
loop_
_entity.id
_entity.type
_entity.pdbx_description
1 polymer ?
#
loop_
_entity_poly.entity_id
_entity_poly.type
_entity_poly.pdbx_seq_one_letter_code
_entity_poly.pdbx_strand_id
1 'polypeptide(L)'
;IVQFDIGRKNSVLAAKAALDTDSRELFIVTQTDLSESEPMAEDLYKIGVIVRIKQVVHTADNGIKLHVEGIERAEIMSVVQNEPYLTGSVCVCKPIAARHTARTEALSRIAQERFEEYIRWFRQVPPDILLGVMQQKDCGDLADFIAANISLDFEQKQGILDELHPEKRIAKLNDI
;
A
#
# COMPACT_ATOMS: atom_id res chain seq x y z
N ILE A 1 -7.84 -6.92 3.09
CA ILE A 1 -6.98 -8.02 2.55
C ILE A 1 -6.76 -7.74 1.08
N VAL A 2 -5.50 -7.72 0.67
CA VAL A 2 -5.08 -7.50 -0.72
C VAL A 2 -4.47 -8.80 -1.24
N GLN A 3 -4.70 -9.08 -2.53
CA GLN A 3 -4.13 -10.23 -3.22
C GLN A 3 -3.14 -9.75 -4.26
N PHE A 4 -1.96 -10.37 -4.34
CA PHE A 4 -1.00 -10.12 -5.39
C PHE A 4 -0.17 -11.37 -5.72
N ASP A 5 0.32 -11.40 -6.95
CA ASP A 5 1.11 -12.51 -7.49
C ASP A 5 2.60 -12.21 -7.32
N ILE A 6 3.36 -13.20 -6.87
CA ILE A 6 4.81 -13.13 -6.77
C ILE A 6 5.42 -14.19 -7.69
N GLY A 7 6.19 -13.72 -8.70
CA GLY A 7 6.87 -14.60 -9.65
C GLY A 7 8.39 -14.57 -9.54
N ARG A 8 8.98 -13.50 -8.99
CA ARG A 8 10.44 -13.39 -8.85
C ARG A 8 10.94 -14.37 -7.79
N LYS A 9 12.00 -15.11 -8.12
CA LYS A 9 12.60 -16.12 -7.24
C LYS A 9 12.92 -15.57 -5.84
N ASN A 10 13.57 -14.41 -5.78
CA ASN A 10 13.97 -13.79 -4.51
C ASN A 10 12.75 -13.39 -3.67
N SER A 11 11.71 -12.84 -4.28
CA SER A 11 10.45 -12.49 -3.58
C SER A 11 9.71 -13.74 -3.07
N VAL A 12 9.72 -14.82 -3.85
CA VAL A 12 9.15 -16.12 -3.43
C VAL A 12 9.91 -16.68 -2.22
N LEU A 13 11.24 -16.59 -2.21
CA LEU A 13 12.06 -17.03 -1.09
C LEU A 13 11.81 -16.19 0.16
N ALA A 14 11.73 -14.86 0.02
CA ALA A 14 11.39 -13.96 1.12
C ALA A 14 10.03 -14.29 1.73
N ALA A 15 9.00 -14.51 0.89
CA ALA A 15 7.68 -14.88 1.36
C ALA A 15 7.68 -16.23 2.09
N LYS A 16 8.41 -17.23 1.60
CA LYS A 16 8.57 -18.51 2.27
C LYS A 16 9.25 -18.36 3.64
N ALA A 17 10.33 -17.59 3.69
CA ALA A 17 11.01 -17.33 4.96
C ALA A 17 10.08 -16.62 5.98
N ALA A 18 9.25 -15.67 5.53
CA ALA A 18 8.27 -15.04 6.39
C ALA A 18 7.20 -16.02 6.91
N LEU A 19 6.79 -17.00 6.10
CA LEU A 19 5.82 -18.03 6.52
C LEU A 19 6.36 -18.95 7.61
N ASP A 20 7.68 -19.14 7.66
CA ASP A 20 8.35 -19.96 8.68
C ASP A 20 8.48 -19.23 10.03
N THR A 21 8.10 -17.95 10.09
CA THR A 21 8.06 -17.17 11.33
C THR A 21 6.67 -17.20 11.97
N ASP A 22 6.61 -17.04 13.29
CA ASP A 22 5.33 -17.01 14.03
C ASP A 22 4.47 -15.81 13.64
N SER A 23 5.08 -14.64 13.35
CA SER A 23 4.37 -13.41 12.98
C SER A 23 3.80 -13.45 11.56
N ARG A 24 4.45 -14.22 10.66
CA ARG A 24 4.16 -14.26 9.21
C ARG A 24 4.16 -12.87 8.58
N GLU A 25 5.04 -11.99 9.06
CA GLU A 25 5.14 -10.63 8.58
C GLU A 25 6.20 -10.49 7.50
N LEU A 26 5.90 -9.65 6.53
CA LEU A 26 6.75 -9.34 5.40
C LEU A 26 6.67 -7.83 5.14
N PHE A 27 7.81 -7.21 4.84
CA PHE A 27 7.83 -5.83 4.38
C PHE A 27 7.72 -5.79 2.86
N ILE A 28 6.76 -5.04 2.35
CA ILE A 28 6.53 -4.85 0.92
C ILE A 28 6.84 -3.42 0.56
N VAL A 29 7.66 -3.26 -0.49
CA VAL A 29 8.07 -1.96 -1.00
C VAL A 29 8.11 -1.99 -2.53
N THR A 30 7.79 -0.86 -3.15
CA THR A 30 7.82 -0.68 -4.60
C THR A 30 9.22 -0.33 -5.06
N GLN A 31 9.64 -0.83 -6.21
CA GLN A 31 10.86 -0.38 -6.91
C GLN A 31 10.59 0.93 -7.66
N THR A 32 11.62 1.76 -7.81
CA THR A 32 11.53 3.07 -8.48
C THR A 32 11.48 2.94 -10.00
N ASP A 33 12.13 1.90 -10.55
CA ASP A 33 12.09 1.56 -11.98
C ASP A 33 11.49 0.17 -12.17
N LEU A 34 10.30 0.08 -12.75
CA LEU A 34 9.59 -1.19 -12.98
C LEU A 34 10.26 -2.06 -14.04
N SER A 35 11.16 -1.51 -14.88
CA SER A 35 11.91 -2.25 -15.88
C SER A 35 13.06 -3.08 -15.30
N GLU A 36 13.53 -2.73 -14.09
CA GLU A 36 14.61 -3.46 -13.42
C GLU A 36 14.12 -4.84 -12.95
N SER A 37 14.80 -5.88 -13.41
CA SER A 37 14.43 -7.27 -13.11
C SER A 37 14.94 -7.74 -11.74
N GLU A 38 16.10 -7.21 -11.31
CA GLU A 38 16.77 -7.56 -10.06
C GLU A 38 17.08 -6.30 -9.25
N PRO A 39 16.05 -5.63 -8.69
CA PRO A 39 16.24 -4.37 -7.99
C PRO A 39 17.11 -4.55 -6.75
N MET A 40 18.05 -3.63 -6.59
CA MET A 40 18.91 -3.49 -5.41
C MET A 40 18.26 -2.51 -4.41
N ALA A 41 18.91 -2.32 -3.27
CA ALA A 41 18.40 -1.44 -2.22
C ALA A 41 18.18 0.01 -2.68
N GLU A 42 19.02 0.51 -3.59
CA GLU A 42 18.95 1.87 -4.15
C GLU A 42 17.79 2.06 -5.14
N ASP A 43 17.27 0.96 -5.68
CA ASP A 43 16.15 0.95 -6.63
C ASP A 43 14.78 0.89 -5.94
N LEU A 44 14.76 0.92 -4.61
CA LEU A 44 13.53 0.83 -3.82
C LEU A 44 13.09 2.20 -3.31
N TYR A 45 11.76 2.41 -3.26
CA TYR A 45 11.21 3.50 -2.49
C TYR A 45 11.54 3.32 -1.00
N LYS A 46 11.57 4.41 -0.25
CA LYS A 46 11.90 4.34 1.19
C LYS A 46 10.74 3.85 2.04
N ILE A 47 9.53 4.28 1.69
CA ILE A 47 8.32 3.92 2.44
C ILE A 47 7.63 2.73 1.77
N GLY A 48 7.35 1.74 2.58
CA GLY A 48 6.58 0.56 2.23
C GLY A 48 5.59 0.20 3.31
N VAL A 49 5.10 -1.03 3.27
CA VAL A 49 4.09 -1.54 4.21
C VAL A 49 4.54 -2.86 4.81
N ILE A 50 4.47 -2.96 6.13
CA ILE A 50 4.54 -4.25 6.83
C ILE A 50 3.18 -4.92 6.63
N VAL A 51 3.20 -6.12 6.11
CA VAL A 51 1.99 -6.91 5.86
C VAL A 51 2.08 -8.25 6.60
N ARG A 52 0.93 -8.80 6.94
CA ARG A 52 0.82 -10.17 7.48
C ARG A 52 0.22 -11.09 6.44
N ILE A 53 0.90 -12.21 6.17
CA ILE A 53 0.43 -13.21 5.22
C ILE A 53 -0.71 -14.01 5.87
N LYS A 54 -1.91 -13.95 5.28
CA LYS A 54 -3.09 -14.68 5.72
C LYS A 54 -3.23 -16.02 5.01
N GLN A 55 -2.95 -16.04 3.71
CA GLN A 55 -3.09 -17.22 2.87
C GLN A 55 -2.09 -17.20 1.72
N VAL A 56 -1.63 -18.38 1.35
CA VAL A 56 -0.77 -18.60 0.18
C VAL A 56 -1.42 -19.59 -0.74
N VAL A 57 -1.46 -19.31 -2.02
CA VAL A 57 -1.89 -20.20 -3.07
C VAL A 57 -0.74 -20.38 -4.06
N HIS A 58 -0.33 -21.63 -4.31
CA HIS A 58 0.69 -21.93 -5.30
C HIS A 58 0.09 -21.86 -6.70
N THR A 59 0.78 -21.20 -7.63
CA THR A 59 0.40 -21.14 -9.04
C THR A 59 1.15 -22.22 -9.83
N ALA A 60 0.61 -22.59 -11.02
CA ALA A 60 1.19 -23.64 -11.86
C ALA A 60 2.61 -23.31 -12.33
N ASP A 61 2.97 -22.03 -12.42
CA ASP A 61 4.26 -21.51 -12.93
C ASP A 61 5.33 -21.34 -11.82
N ASN A 62 5.25 -22.09 -10.74
CA ASN A 62 6.11 -21.98 -9.57
C ASN A 62 6.08 -20.61 -8.86
N GLY A 63 5.19 -19.73 -9.25
CA GLY A 63 4.87 -18.50 -8.51
C GLY A 63 3.97 -18.78 -7.32
N ILE A 64 3.79 -17.77 -6.50
CA ILE A 64 2.84 -17.82 -5.38
C ILE A 64 1.91 -16.60 -5.44
N LYS A 65 0.68 -16.83 -5.07
CA LYS A 65 -0.31 -15.79 -4.87
C LYS A 65 -0.51 -15.60 -3.36
N LEU A 66 -0.23 -14.39 -2.90
CA LEU A 66 -0.36 -14.04 -1.49
C LEU A 66 -1.65 -13.26 -1.23
N HIS A 67 -2.35 -13.64 -0.18
CA HIS A 67 -3.38 -12.84 0.44
C HIS A 67 -2.79 -12.23 1.71
N VAL A 68 -2.69 -10.93 1.75
CA VAL A 68 -2.05 -10.20 2.85
C VAL A 68 -2.98 -9.15 3.45
N GLU A 69 -2.71 -8.83 4.69
CA GLU A 69 -3.30 -7.71 5.41
C GLU A 69 -2.22 -6.68 5.69
N GLY A 70 -2.43 -5.43 5.27
CA GLY A 70 -1.56 -4.33 5.65
C GLY A 70 -1.65 -4.06 7.14
N ILE A 71 -0.50 -3.94 7.81
CA ILE A 71 -0.42 -3.66 9.24
C ILE A 71 -0.06 -2.20 9.46
N GLU A 72 1.12 -1.79 9.01
CA GLU A 72 1.66 -0.46 9.26
C GLU A 72 2.57 -0.01 8.12
N ARG A 73 2.66 1.31 7.92
CA ARG A 73 3.71 1.90 7.09
C ARG A 73 5.05 1.81 7.80
N ALA A 74 6.09 1.56 7.06
CA ALA A 74 7.46 1.57 7.59
C ALA A 74 8.44 2.15 6.57
N GLU A 75 9.54 2.70 7.09
CA GLU A 75 10.63 3.25 6.29
C GLU A 75 11.83 2.32 6.35
N ILE A 76 12.46 2.06 5.19
CA ILE A 76 13.71 1.30 5.12
C ILE A 76 14.83 2.12 5.76
N MET A 77 15.48 1.55 6.77
CA MET A 77 16.64 2.14 7.43
C MET A 77 17.95 1.63 6.82
N SER A 78 18.02 0.34 6.57
CA SER A 78 19.18 -0.30 5.95
C SER A 78 18.82 -1.64 5.34
N VAL A 79 19.47 -1.99 4.25
CA VAL A 79 19.47 -3.34 3.70
C VAL A 79 20.78 -4.00 4.10
N VAL A 80 20.70 -5.17 4.72
CA VAL A 80 21.87 -5.89 5.27
C VAL A 80 22.23 -7.12 4.46
N GLN A 81 21.30 -7.61 3.63
CA GLN A 81 21.50 -8.78 2.79
C GLN A 81 20.74 -8.63 1.48
N ASN A 82 21.40 -8.98 0.38
CA ASN A 82 20.80 -8.97 -0.96
C ASN A 82 20.45 -10.38 -1.45
N GLU A 83 21.19 -11.40 -1.04
CA GLU A 83 20.97 -12.79 -1.46
C GLU A 83 20.73 -13.72 -0.24
N PRO A 84 19.86 -14.73 -0.36
CA PRO A 84 19.05 -15.11 -1.53
C PRO A 84 17.81 -14.24 -1.74
N TYR A 85 17.54 -13.30 -0.86
CA TYR A 85 16.51 -12.27 -0.92
C TYR A 85 16.92 -11.07 -0.06
N LEU A 86 16.32 -9.91 -0.33
CA LEU A 86 16.59 -8.70 0.43
C LEU A 86 16.12 -8.84 1.88
N THR A 87 16.99 -8.56 2.83
CA THR A 87 16.66 -8.39 4.24
C THR A 87 17.23 -7.09 4.77
N GLY A 88 16.55 -6.48 5.71
CA GLY A 88 16.98 -5.21 6.26
C GLY A 88 16.24 -4.84 7.53
N SER A 89 16.57 -3.69 8.06
CA SER A 89 15.84 -3.07 9.15
C SER A 89 14.90 -2.01 8.62
N VAL A 90 13.69 -1.98 9.16
CA VAL A 90 12.67 -0.98 8.89
C VAL A 90 12.27 -0.27 10.18
N CYS A 91 11.91 0.99 10.07
CA CYS A 91 11.36 1.76 11.18
C CYS A 91 9.86 1.98 10.93
N VAL A 92 9.03 1.54 11.86
CA VAL A 92 7.58 1.77 11.78
C VAL A 92 7.29 3.28 11.82
N CYS A 93 6.54 3.75 10.83
CA CYS A 93 6.09 5.13 10.77
C CYS A 93 4.97 5.33 11.80
N LYS A 94 5.25 6.12 12.84
CA LYS A 94 4.24 6.38 13.88
C LYS A 94 2.99 7.03 13.26
N PRO A 95 1.79 6.50 13.57
CA PRO A 95 0.55 7.10 13.10
C PRO A 95 0.44 8.57 13.58
N ILE A 96 0.14 9.46 12.68
CA ILE A 96 -0.14 10.86 12.96
C ILE A 96 -1.66 11.00 13.02
N ALA A 97 -2.20 11.38 14.18
CA ALA A 97 -3.63 11.58 14.31
C ALA A 97 -4.09 12.77 13.45
N ALA A 98 -5.12 12.55 12.65
CA ALA A 98 -5.75 13.63 11.91
C ALA A 98 -6.42 14.62 12.86
N ARG A 99 -6.26 15.91 12.55
CA ARG A 99 -6.98 16.96 13.28
C ARG A 99 -8.34 17.19 12.61
N HIS A 100 -9.41 17.12 13.40
CA HIS A 100 -10.74 17.50 12.93
C HIS A 100 -10.84 19.02 12.87
N THR A 101 -10.65 19.57 11.68
CA THR A 101 -10.74 21.00 11.39
C THR A 101 -11.72 21.22 10.23
N ALA A 102 -12.26 22.43 10.11
CA ALA A 102 -13.10 22.79 8.97
C ALA A 102 -12.39 22.53 7.62
N ARG A 103 -11.05 22.66 7.59
CA ARG A 103 -10.23 22.35 6.42
C ARG A 103 -10.21 20.86 6.10
N THR A 104 -9.94 20.00 7.09
CA THR A 104 -9.92 18.54 6.86
C THR A 104 -11.29 18.01 6.49
N GLU A 105 -12.36 18.54 7.07
CA GLU A 105 -13.74 18.20 6.71
C GLU A 105 -14.07 18.62 5.26
N ALA A 106 -13.66 19.82 4.85
CA ALA A 106 -13.85 20.28 3.48
C ALA A 106 -13.09 19.40 2.47
N LEU A 107 -11.81 19.06 2.76
CA LEU A 107 -11.01 18.18 1.91
C LEU A 107 -11.62 16.78 1.80
N SER A 108 -12.10 16.23 2.92
CA SER A 108 -12.75 14.92 2.92
C SER A 108 -14.04 14.91 2.10
N ARG A 109 -14.85 15.96 2.20
CA ARG A 109 -16.07 16.09 1.40
C ARG A 109 -15.75 16.20 -0.10
N ILE A 110 -14.74 17.00 -0.48
CA ILE A 110 -14.29 17.11 -1.87
C ILE A 110 -13.85 15.74 -2.40
N ALA A 111 -13.06 14.98 -1.63
CA ALA A 111 -12.62 13.64 -2.03
C ALA A 111 -13.81 12.67 -2.23
N GLN A 112 -14.80 12.72 -1.34
CA GLN A 112 -16.01 11.91 -1.44
C GLN A 112 -16.85 12.27 -2.68
N GLU A 113 -17.08 13.56 -2.92
CA GLU A 113 -17.82 14.05 -4.10
C GLU A 113 -17.12 13.63 -5.41
N ARG A 114 -15.79 13.80 -5.50
CA ARG A 114 -15.01 13.36 -6.67
C ARG A 114 -15.04 11.85 -6.85
N PHE A 115 -14.97 11.08 -5.76
CA PHE A 115 -15.09 9.64 -5.84
C PHE A 115 -16.47 9.20 -6.33
N GLU A 116 -17.55 9.86 -5.90
CA GLU A 116 -18.90 9.62 -6.43
C GLU A 116 -18.99 9.93 -7.93
N GLU A 117 -18.35 10.98 -8.40
CA GLU A 117 -18.26 11.28 -9.84
C GLU A 117 -17.46 10.19 -10.57
N TYR A 118 -16.32 9.79 -10.03
CA TYR A 118 -15.48 8.73 -10.61
C TYR A 118 -16.27 7.44 -10.81
N ILE A 119 -17.02 6.95 -9.83
CA ILE A 119 -17.81 5.71 -9.96
C ILE A 119 -18.97 5.81 -10.95
N ARG A 120 -19.49 6.99 -11.23
CA ARG A 120 -20.51 7.19 -12.30
C ARG A 120 -19.93 6.89 -13.68
N TRP A 121 -18.66 7.20 -13.90
CA TRP A 121 -17.96 6.91 -15.16
C TRP A 121 -17.47 5.46 -15.21
N PHE A 122 -17.03 4.93 -14.11
CA PHE A 122 -16.46 3.58 -13.98
C PHE A 122 -17.44 2.64 -13.28
N ARG A 123 -18.42 2.14 -14.04
CA ARG A 123 -19.52 1.26 -13.55
C ARG A 123 -19.10 -0.06 -12.91
N GLN A 124 -17.80 -0.35 -12.85
CA GLN A 124 -17.24 -1.60 -12.32
C GLN A 124 -16.93 -1.54 -10.81
N VAL A 125 -17.14 -0.38 -10.17
CA VAL A 125 -16.90 -0.26 -8.72
C VAL A 125 -18.06 -0.88 -7.95
N PRO A 126 -17.83 -1.88 -7.10
CA PRO A 126 -18.87 -2.49 -6.29
C PRO A 126 -19.55 -1.45 -5.36
N PRO A 127 -20.87 -1.55 -5.12
CA PRO A 127 -21.60 -0.63 -4.23
C PRO A 127 -21.03 -0.55 -2.81
N ASP A 128 -20.45 -1.65 -2.32
CA ASP A 128 -19.84 -1.73 -0.99
C ASP A 128 -18.65 -0.77 -0.81
N ILE A 129 -17.97 -0.44 -1.91
CA ILE A 129 -16.85 0.51 -1.88
C ILE A 129 -17.35 1.92 -1.58
N LEU A 130 -18.48 2.33 -2.17
CA LEU A 130 -19.07 3.63 -1.86
C LEU A 130 -19.46 3.74 -0.39
N LEU A 131 -20.08 2.70 0.15
CA LEU A 131 -20.40 2.64 1.58
C LEU A 131 -19.12 2.71 2.44
N GLY A 132 -18.05 2.02 2.02
CA GLY A 132 -16.75 2.08 2.68
C GLY A 132 -16.18 3.50 2.73
N VAL A 133 -16.24 4.25 1.62
CA VAL A 133 -15.80 5.65 1.56
C VAL A 133 -16.60 6.53 2.54
N MET A 134 -17.93 6.36 2.58
CA MET A 134 -18.79 7.15 3.47
C MET A 134 -18.61 6.83 4.95
N GLN A 135 -18.08 5.65 5.30
CA GLN A 135 -17.83 5.22 6.67
C GLN A 135 -16.49 5.71 7.23
N GLN A 136 -15.55 6.14 6.38
CA GLN A 136 -14.25 6.64 6.83
C GLN A 136 -14.41 7.98 7.54
N LYS A 137 -13.98 8.03 8.80
CA LYS A 137 -14.05 9.24 9.64
C LYS A 137 -12.73 10.01 9.66
N ASP A 138 -11.62 9.31 9.50
CA ASP A 138 -10.28 9.90 9.43
C ASP A 138 -9.97 10.29 7.99
N CYS A 139 -9.45 11.50 7.76
CA CYS A 139 -9.15 11.96 6.40
C CYS A 139 -7.98 11.21 5.76
N GLY A 140 -7.05 10.67 6.55
CA GLY A 140 -5.95 9.85 6.06
C GLY A 140 -6.43 8.47 5.65
N ASP A 141 -7.29 7.83 6.45
CA ASP A 141 -7.90 6.54 6.13
C ASP A 141 -8.80 6.66 4.91
N LEU A 142 -9.53 7.78 4.79
CA LEU A 142 -10.34 8.09 3.61
C LEU A 142 -9.47 8.19 2.35
N ALA A 143 -8.34 8.91 2.43
CA ALA A 143 -7.42 9.04 1.31
C ALA A 143 -6.85 7.68 0.88
N ASP A 144 -6.43 6.86 1.84
CA ASP A 144 -5.90 5.53 1.57
C ASP A 144 -6.97 4.61 0.95
N PHE A 145 -8.18 4.66 1.48
CA PHE A 145 -9.29 3.85 0.99
C PHE A 145 -9.67 4.21 -0.44
N ILE A 146 -9.78 5.51 -0.75
CA ILE A 146 -10.07 5.97 -2.12
C ILE A 146 -8.93 5.59 -3.06
N ALA A 147 -7.66 5.88 -2.70
CA ALA A 147 -6.49 5.57 -3.54
C ALA A 147 -6.36 4.07 -3.86
N ALA A 148 -6.79 3.20 -2.95
CA ALA A 148 -6.81 1.76 -3.16
C ALA A 148 -7.89 1.31 -4.17
N ASN A 149 -8.95 2.11 -4.37
CA ASN A 149 -10.13 1.75 -5.16
C ASN A 149 -10.29 2.54 -6.46
N ILE A 150 -9.35 3.40 -6.80
CA ILE A 150 -9.32 4.13 -8.08
C ILE A 150 -8.10 3.72 -8.91
N SER A 151 -8.20 3.97 -10.22
CA SER A 151 -7.10 3.67 -11.15
C SER A 151 -6.09 4.80 -11.11
N LEU A 152 -5.01 4.60 -10.36
CA LEU A 152 -3.84 5.46 -10.28
C LEU A 152 -2.62 4.72 -10.82
N ASP A 153 -1.66 5.46 -11.38
CA ASP A 153 -0.35 4.89 -11.68
C ASP A 153 0.43 4.58 -10.38
N PHE A 154 1.57 3.88 -10.51
CA PHE A 154 2.28 3.42 -9.32
C PHE A 154 2.99 4.57 -8.60
N GLU A 155 3.45 5.61 -9.31
CA GLU A 155 4.05 6.81 -8.72
C GLU A 155 3.03 7.62 -7.92
N GLN A 156 1.80 7.76 -8.44
CA GLN A 156 0.71 8.41 -7.73
C GLN A 156 0.34 7.66 -6.46
N LYS A 157 0.20 6.32 -6.54
CA LYS A 157 -0.07 5.46 -5.36
C LYS A 157 1.05 5.55 -4.35
N GLN A 158 2.31 5.48 -4.79
CA GLN A 158 3.46 5.63 -3.92
C GLN A 158 3.48 7.01 -3.27
N GLY A 159 3.17 8.05 -4.03
CA GLY A 159 3.09 9.40 -3.50
C GLY A 159 2.03 9.58 -2.40
N ILE A 160 0.91 8.86 -2.45
CA ILE A 160 -0.07 8.80 -1.36
C ILE A 160 0.48 8.02 -0.17
N LEU A 161 1.17 6.91 -0.43
CA LEU A 161 1.79 6.09 0.62
C LEU A 161 2.88 6.83 1.38
N ASP A 162 3.72 7.60 0.68
CA ASP A 162 4.84 8.38 1.25
C ASP A 162 4.37 9.52 2.15
N GLU A 163 3.17 10.05 1.94
CA GLU A 163 2.68 11.17 2.74
C GLU A 163 2.13 10.68 4.08
N LEU A 164 2.90 10.87 5.14
CA LEU A 164 2.56 10.40 6.49
C LEU A 164 1.52 11.30 7.19
N HIS A 165 1.40 12.57 6.79
CA HIS A 165 0.44 13.48 7.39
C HIS A 165 -0.96 13.32 6.77
N PRO A 166 -1.99 12.90 7.53
CA PRO A 166 -3.33 12.64 6.99
C PRO A 166 -3.93 13.79 6.18
N GLU A 167 -3.79 15.02 6.70
CA GLU A 167 -4.30 16.23 6.03
C GLU A 167 -3.62 16.51 4.69
N LYS A 168 -2.30 16.30 4.61
CA LYS A 168 -1.56 16.46 3.36
C LYS A 168 -1.86 15.33 2.38
N ARG A 169 -2.09 14.11 2.90
CA ARG A 169 -2.43 12.94 2.10
C ARG A 169 -3.76 13.11 1.39
N ILE A 170 -4.81 13.56 2.11
CA ILE A 170 -6.11 13.82 1.50
C ILE A 170 -6.06 15.01 0.52
N ALA A 171 -5.26 16.04 0.82
CA ALA A 171 -5.04 17.14 -0.11
C ALA A 171 -4.35 16.64 -1.40
N LYS A 172 -3.29 15.84 -1.26
CA LYS A 172 -2.57 15.25 -2.40
C LYS A 172 -3.48 14.37 -3.26
N LEU A 173 -4.36 13.58 -2.64
CA LEU A 173 -5.36 12.79 -3.37
C LEU A 173 -6.30 13.69 -4.17
N ASN A 174 -6.72 14.82 -3.59
CA ASN A 174 -7.60 15.78 -4.28
C ASN A 174 -6.89 16.53 -5.44
N ASP A 175 -5.57 16.56 -5.47
CA ASP A 175 -4.80 17.20 -6.55
C ASP A 175 -4.58 16.26 -7.76
N ILE A 176 -4.86 14.96 -7.61
CA ILE A 176 -4.82 13.93 -8.66
C ILE A 176 -6.14 13.88 -9.43
#